data_3e3de7499c53204a9191ea00731370e9
#
_entry.id   3e3de7499c53204a9191ea00731370e9
#
_cell.length_a   1.000
_cell.length_b   1.000
_cell.length_c   1.000
_cell.angle_alpha   90.00
_cell.angle_beta   90.00
_cell.angle_gamma   90.00
#
_symmetry.space_group_name_H-M   'P 1'
#
loop_
_entity.id
_entity.type
_entity.pdbx_description
1 polymer ?
#
loop_
_entity_poly.entity_id
_entity_poly.type
_entity_poly.pdbx_seq_one_letter_code
_entity_poly.pdbx_strand_id
1 'polypeptide(L)'
;MKCLLLATLALGLLSSTAIAAEQWTEEENASGVKKMEMVRFAFAGNKMNLQFLYAMNPDCSAVEGWAFEIIKQPEHGTAEIVPHTAFPTYPKDNQRYRCNEHKVEGQMLTYKPNAGYKGPDSFTYLEIAPSGFAWEKTYRFNVRSLPATTTGPKKRDAEAIPLPEVVVPKSHLKS
;
A
#
# COMPACT_ATOMS: atom_id res chain seq x y z
N MET A 1 21.12 -1.63 -62.96
CA MET A 1 20.00 -0.86 -62.44
C MET A 1 19.48 -1.58 -61.22
N LYS A 2 19.87 -1.10 -59.98
CA LYS A 2 19.45 -1.72 -58.69
C LYS A 2 18.36 -0.85 -58.10
N CYS A 3 17.15 -1.41 -57.97
CA CYS A 3 16.01 -0.75 -57.35
C CYS A 3 16.11 -0.91 -55.84
N LEU A 4 16.30 0.19 -55.08
CA LEU A 4 16.31 0.21 -53.63
C LEU A 4 14.88 0.44 -53.14
N LEU A 5 14.29 -0.57 -52.51
CA LEU A 5 13.01 -0.46 -51.79
C LEU A 5 13.30 0.03 -50.38
N LEU A 6 12.91 1.25 -50.06
CA LEU A 6 12.89 1.81 -48.71
C LEU A 6 11.63 1.35 -48.00
N ALA A 7 11.80 0.42 -47.05
CA ALA A 7 10.75 0.06 -46.13
C ALA A 7 10.76 1.01 -44.92
N THR A 8 9.78 1.89 -44.85
CA THR A 8 9.54 2.75 -43.69
C THR A 8 8.88 1.93 -42.56
N LEU A 9 9.67 1.64 -41.52
CA LEU A 9 9.17 1.02 -40.29
C LEU A 9 8.51 2.12 -39.43
N ALA A 10 7.18 2.14 -39.37
CA ALA A 10 6.44 2.98 -38.44
C ALA A 10 6.55 2.36 -37.04
N LEU A 11 7.38 2.95 -36.17
CA LEU A 11 7.47 2.60 -34.76
C LEU A 11 6.27 3.20 -34.03
N GLY A 12 5.25 2.38 -33.78
CA GLY A 12 4.13 2.74 -32.90
C GLY A 12 4.60 2.87 -31.45
N LEU A 13 4.63 4.10 -30.93
CA LEU A 13 4.82 4.39 -29.51
C LEU A 13 3.59 3.92 -28.73
N LEU A 14 3.62 2.69 -28.23
CA LEU A 14 2.69 2.24 -27.19
C LEU A 14 3.11 2.91 -25.87
N SER A 15 2.43 3.99 -25.52
CA SER A 15 2.52 4.61 -24.19
C SER A 15 1.85 3.67 -23.18
N SER A 16 2.61 2.72 -22.66
CA SER A 16 2.20 1.98 -21.47
C SER A 16 2.28 2.93 -20.28
N THR A 17 1.13 3.36 -19.77
CA THR A 17 1.01 3.96 -18.43
C THR A 17 1.36 2.88 -17.41
N ALA A 18 2.63 2.78 -17.06
CA ALA A 18 3.06 1.96 -15.95
C ALA A 18 2.45 2.56 -14.68
N ILE A 19 1.48 1.87 -14.08
CA ILE A 19 1.10 2.08 -12.70
C ILE A 19 2.36 1.73 -11.92
N ALA A 20 3.01 2.73 -11.31
CA ALA A 20 4.18 2.51 -10.47
C ALA A 20 3.73 1.65 -9.28
N ALA A 21 3.99 0.36 -9.37
CA ALA A 21 3.87 -0.53 -8.22
C ALA A 21 4.85 -0.04 -7.15
N GLU A 22 4.41 0.04 -5.90
CA GLU A 22 5.28 0.33 -4.77
C GLU A 22 6.35 -0.76 -4.71
N GLN A 23 7.58 -0.41 -5.07
CA GLN A 23 8.71 -1.34 -5.09
C GLN A 23 9.83 -0.83 -4.18
N TRP A 24 10.40 -1.76 -3.41
CA TRP A 24 11.63 -1.51 -2.70
C TRP A 24 12.80 -1.56 -3.69
N THR A 25 13.68 -0.55 -3.66
CA THR A 25 15.00 -0.62 -4.28
C THR A 25 15.97 -1.17 -3.27
N GLU A 26 16.80 -2.14 -3.66
CA GLU A 26 17.74 -2.85 -2.77
C GLU A 26 19.18 -2.55 -3.19
N GLU A 27 20.02 -2.19 -2.20
CA GLU A 27 21.48 -2.07 -2.33
C GLU A 27 22.14 -2.78 -1.16
N GLU A 28 23.20 -3.54 -1.40
CA GLU A 28 23.99 -4.18 -0.36
C GLU A 28 25.29 -3.39 -0.12
N ASN A 29 25.56 -3.03 1.14
CA ASN A 29 26.79 -2.34 1.49
C ASN A 29 27.93 -3.32 1.85
N ALA A 30 29.17 -2.79 1.96
CA ALA A 30 30.36 -3.58 2.29
C ALA A 30 30.31 -4.24 3.69
N SER A 31 29.37 -3.86 4.56
CA SER A 31 29.15 -4.46 5.89
C SER A 31 28.13 -5.60 5.89
N GLY A 32 27.57 -5.98 4.73
CA GLY A 32 26.56 -7.04 4.61
C GLY A 32 25.15 -6.62 5.08
N VAL A 33 24.95 -5.35 5.44
CA VAL A 33 23.61 -4.81 5.72
C VAL A 33 22.95 -4.43 4.41
N LYS A 34 21.83 -5.04 4.13
CA LYS A 34 21.03 -4.69 2.95
C LYS A 34 20.29 -3.39 3.19
N LYS A 35 20.45 -2.44 2.27
CA LYS A 35 19.73 -1.17 2.27
C LYS A 35 18.59 -1.22 1.28
N MET A 36 17.41 -0.80 1.74
CA MET A 36 16.20 -0.80 0.92
C MET A 36 15.52 0.57 1.03
N GLU A 37 15.08 1.11 -0.10
CA GLU A 37 14.34 2.37 -0.13
C GLU A 37 12.96 2.18 -0.78
N MET A 38 11.97 2.89 -0.23
CA MET A 38 10.62 2.95 -0.78
C MET A 38 10.11 4.39 -0.79
N VAL A 39 9.59 4.84 -1.92
CA VAL A 39 9.00 6.17 -2.06
C VAL A 39 7.48 6.07 -1.94
N ARG A 40 6.87 6.93 -1.11
CA ARG A 40 5.43 7.01 -0.90
C ARG A 40 4.92 8.45 -0.87
N PHE A 41 3.63 8.59 -1.09
CA PHE A 41 2.92 9.84 -0.80
C PHE A 41 2.30 9.77 0.60
N ALA A 42 2.30 10.91 1.29
CA ALA A 42 1.62 11.08 2.56
C ALA A 42 0.79 12.37 2.54
N PHE A 43 -0.21 12.45 3.40
CA PHE A 43 -1.02 13.65 3.54
C PHE A 43 -0.78 14.30 4.90
N ALA A 44 -0.49 15.61 4.90
CA ALA A 44 -0.20 16.40 6.09
C ALA A 44 -1.22 16.14 7.22
N GLY A 45 -0.72 15.83 8.41
CA GLY A 45 -1.52 15.56 9.61
C GLY A 45 -2.17 14.18 9.68
N ASN A 46 -2.18 13.39 8.61
CA ASN A 46 -2.82 12.06 8.60
C ASN A 46 -1.83 10.95 8.97
N LYS A 47 -2.16 10.20 10.02
CA LYS A 47 -1.41 8.98 10.36
C LYS A 47 -1.72 7.89 9.32
N MET A 48 -0.67 7.22 8.84
CA MET A 48 -0.77 6.10 7.93
C MET A 48 -0.07 4.86 8.50
N ASN A 49 -0.68 3.71 8.28
CA ASN A 49 -0.05 2.42 8.54
C ASN A 49 0.79 2.06 7.31
N LEU A 50 2.05 1.73 7.53
CA LEU A 50 2.99 1.44 6.47
C LEU A 50 3.19 -0.05 6.26
N GLN A 51 3.48 -0.76 7.35
CA GLN A 51 3.80 -2.18 7.29
C GLN A 51 3.42 -2.86 8.61
N PHE A 52 2.76 -4.01 8.51
CA PHE A 52 2.58 -4.94 9.62
C PHE A 52 3.82 -5.84 9.69
N LEU A 53 4.54 -5.73 10.80
CA LEU A 53 5.82 -6.42 11.05
C LEU A 53 5.52 -7.66 11.88
N TYR A 54 5.72 -8.83 11.29
CA TYR A 54 5.52 -10.13 11.93
C TYR A 54 6.36 -11.19 11.21
N ALA A 55 6.70 -12.26 11.90
CA ALA A 55 7.35 -13.43 11.30
C ALA A 55 6.72 -14.71 11.86
N MET A 56 6.51 -15.69 10.99
CA MET A 56 5.84 -16.95 11.33
C MET A 56 6.57 -18.14 10.75
N ASN A 57 6.51 -19.25 11.47
CA ASN A 57 6.88 -20.57 10.97
C ASN A 57 5.78 -21.11 10.02
N PRO A 58 6.06 -22.16 9.23
CA PRO A 58 5.05 -22.81 8.38
C PRO A 58 3.88 -23.43 9.15
N ASP A 59 4.05 -23.72 10.44
CA ASP A 59 2.99 -24.22 11.34
C ASP A 59 2.14 -23.11 11.96
N CYS A 60 2.39 -21.85 11.58
CA CYS A 60 1.74 -20.64 12.07
C CYS A 60 2.14 -20.20 13.50
N SER A 61 3.15 -20.82 14.09
CA SER A 61 3.78 -20.29 15.31
C SER A 61 4.60 -19.04 15.02
N ALA A 62 4.71 -18.13 16.00
CA ALA A 62 5.55 -16.94 15.86
C ALA A 62 7.04 -17.34 15.79
N VAL A 63 7.82 -16.58 15.02
CA VAL A 63 9.28 -16.67 15.02
C VAL A 63 9.80 -15.66 16.02
N GLU A 64 10.41 -16.15 17.10
CA GLU A 64 11.02 -15.33 18.13
C GLU A 64 12.33 -14.69 17.66
N GLY A 65 12.71 -13.58 18.31
CA GLY A 65 14.02 -12.94 18.12
C GLY A 65 14.12 -11.96 16.96
N TRP A 66 13.03 -11.60 16.31
CA TRP A 66 12.99 -10.43 15.42
C TRP A 66 13.00 -9.13 16.21
N ALA A 67 13.83 -8.18 15.78
CA ALA A 67 13.87 -6.83 16.34
C ALA A 67 13.61 -5.78 15.26
N PHE A 68 12.87 -4.74 15.63
CA PHE A 68 12.56 -3.60 14.77
C PHE A 68 12.82 -2.31 15.54
N GLU A 69 13.62 -1.41 14.96
CA GLU A 69 14.02 -0.17 15.62
C GLU A 69 14.04 1.00 14.62
N ILE A 70 13.46 2.13 14.98
CA ILE A 70 13.60 3.36 14.19
C ILE A 70 14.93 4.01 14.53
N ILE A 71 15.88 3.95 13.60
CA ILE A 71 17.25 4.47 13.77
C ILE A 71 17.40 5.92 13.31
N LYS A 72 16.46 6.42 12.50
CA LYS A 72 16.40 7.82 12.10
C LYS A 72 14.94 8.25 12.03
N GLN A 73 14.55 9.20 12.88
CA GLN A 73 13.22 9.81 12.87
C GLN A 73 13.03 10.77 11.69
N PRO A 74 11.81 10.99 11.21
CA PRO A 74 11.51 12.01 10.22
C PRO A 74 11.68 13.43 10.80
N GLU A 75 12.05 14.40 9.97
CA GLU A 75 12.21 15.80 10.39
C GLU A 75 10.87 16.53 10.52
N HIS A 76 9.89 16.11 9.74
CA HIS A 76 8.60 16.78 9.62
C HIS A 76 7.42 15.89 9.98
N GLY A 77 7.62 14.96 10.91
CA GLY A 77 6.59 14.03 11.35
C GLY A 77 7.03 13.18 12.53
N THR A 78 6.29 12.08 12.73
CA THR A 78 6.62 11.08 13.75
C THR A 78 6.45 9.70 13.12
N ALA A 79 7.46 8.86 13.25
CA ALA A 79 7.40 7.44 12.93
C ALA A 79 7.35 6.63 14.23
N GLU A 80 6.52 5.60 14.28
CA GLU A 80 6.35 4.74 15.46
C GLU A 80 6.23 3.28 15.06
N ILE A 81 6.73 2.40 15.91
CA ILE A 81 6.48 0.97 15.85
C ILE A 81 5.67 0.62 17.10
N VAL A 82 4.43 0.16 16.91
CA VAL A 82 3.48 -0.08 18.00
C VAL A 82 2.94 -1.51 17.95
N PRO A 83 2.65 -2.15 19.09
CA PRO A 83 2.00 -3.45 19.10
C PRO A 83 0.71 -3.45 18.27
N HIS A 84 0.50 -4.50 17.50
CA HIS A 84 -0.67 -4.62 16.63
C HIS A 84 -1.03 -6.08 16.39
N THR A 85 -2.32 -6.37 16.29
CA THR A 85 -2.83 -7.70 15.99
C THR A 85 -3.65 -7.65 14.70
N ALA A 86 -3.23 -8.40 13.69
CA ALA A 86 -3.90 -8.41 12.38
C ALA A 86 -3.80 -9.79 11.71
N PHE A 87 -4.52 -9.97 10.62
CA PHE A 87 -4.35 -11.13 9.77
C PHE A 87 -3.07 -11.01 8.94
N PRO A 88 -2.27 -12.09 8.83
CA PRO A 88 -1.17 -12.16 7.85
C PRO A 88 -1.69 -12.04 6.42
N THR A 89 -0.78 -11.77 5.48
CA THR A 89 -1.12 -11.60 4.05
C THR A 89 -0.15 -12.38 3.16
N TYR A 90 0.03 -13.67 3.46
CA TYR A 90 0.86 -14.54 2.63
C TYR A 90 0.18 -14.86 1.29
N PRO A 91 0.89 -14.83 0.16
CA PRO A 91 0.34 -15.22 -1.14
C PRO A 91 -0.01 -16.73 -1.17
N LYS A 92 -0.87 -17.12 -2.11
CA LYS A 92 -1.44 -18.49 -2.18
C LYS A 92 -0.41 -19.60 -2.38
N ASP A 93 0.70 -19.31 -3.02
CA ASP A 93 1.82 -20.22 -3.28
C ASP A 93 2.80 -20.32 -2.09
N ASN A 94 2.61 -19.51 -1.05
CA ASN A 94 3.43 -19.57 0.16
C ASN A 94 2.94 -20.68 1.10
N GLN A 95 3.88 -21.47 1.65
CA GLN A 95 3.56 -22.55 2.61
C GLN A 95 2.85 -22.05 3.89
N ARG A 96 2.92 -20.74 4.17
CA ARG A 96 2.24 -20.06 5.31
C ARG A 96 0.87 -19.51 4.94
N TYR A 97 0.37 -19.73 3.71
CA TYR A 97 -0.92 -19.18 3.25
C TYR A 97 -2.06 -19.51 4.22
N ARG A 98 -2.09 -20.73 4.81
CA ARG A 98 -3.08 -21.15 5.79
C ARG A 98 -3.10 -20.27 7.04
N CYS A 99 -2.00 -19.59 7.37
CA CYS A 99 -1.91 -18.75 8.55
C CYS A 99 -2.73 -17.45 8.40
N ASN A 100 -3.14 -17.10 7.18
CA ASN A 100 -4.00 -15.95 6.93
C ASN A 100 -5.41 -16.08 7.53
N GLU A 101 -5.81 -17.27 7.99
CA GLU A 101 -7.12 -17.52 8.59
C GLU A 101 -7.23 -17.03 10.03
N HIS A 102 -6.10 -16.74 10.68
CA HIS A 102 -6.03 -16.34 12.09
C HIS A 102 -5.28 -15.02 12.24
N LYS A 103 -5.73 -14.20 13.21
CA LYS A 103 -4.98 -13.01 13.60
C LYS A 103 -3.73 -13.42 14.37
N VAL A 104 -2.66 -12.69 14.14
CA VAL A 104 -1.38 -12.88 14.82
C VAL A 104 -0.93 -11.58 15.48
N GLU A 105 -0.17 -11.70 16.54
CA GLU A 105 0.49 -10.58 17.18
C GLU A 105 1.72 -10.16 16.36
N GLY A 106 1.97 -8.88 16.33
CA GLY A 106 3.11 -8.29 15.65
C GLY A 106 3.20 -6.79 15.99
N GLN A 107 3.81 -6.02 15.12
CA GLN A 107 3.98 -4.59 15.30
C GLN A 107 3.55 -3.85 14.04
N MET A 108 2.94 -2.68 14.20
CA MET A 108 2.58 -1.81 13.09
C MET A 108 3.56 -0.66 13.00
N LEU A 109 4.27 -0.58 11.88
CA LEU A 109 5.05 0.60 11.53
C LEU A 109 4.12 1.67 11.00
N THR A 110 4.18 2.86 11.60
CA THR A 110 3.30 3.98 11.24
C THR A 110 4.12 5.24 10.98
N TYR A 111 3.56 6.16 10.21
CA TYR A 111 4.09 7.49 10.01
C TYR A 111 2.97 8.53 10.04
N LYS A 112 3.22 9.66 10.68
CA LYS A 112 2.30 10.80 10.72
C LYS A 112 3.08 12.08 10.43
N PRO A 113 2.94 12.68 9.23
CA PRO A 113 3.53 13.98 8.95
C PRO A 113 2.88 15.08 9.79
N ASN A 114 3.63 16.13 10.07
CA ASN A 114 3.14 17.32 10.77
C ASN A 114 1.97 17.94 9.99
N ALA A 115 1.00 18.48 10.73
CA ALA A 115 -0.13 19.17 10.13
C ALA A 115 0.38 20.40 9.34
N GLY A 116 -0.13 20.55 8.11
CA GLY A 116 0.22 21.67 7.23
C GLY A 116 1.57 21.55 6.52
N TYR A 117 2.44 20.60 6.87
CA TYR A 117 3.71 20.40 6.18
C TYR A 117 3.49 19.89 4.75
N LYS A 118 4.34 20.36 3.83
CA LYS A 118 4.38 19.91 2.43
C LYS A 118 5.83 19.84 1.99
N GLY A 119 6.20 18.77 1.33
CA GLY A 119 7.55 18.57 0.84
C GLY A 119 8.10 17.18 1.14
N PRO A 120 9.40 16.96 0.90
CA PRO A 120 10.07 15.70 1.17
C PRO A 120 10.24 15.47 2.68
N ASP A 121 10.06 14.22 3.11
CA ASP A 121 10.41 13.77 4.45
C ASP A 121 10.88 12.32 4.37
N SER A 122 11.58 11.82 5.37
CA SER A 122 12.03 10.43 5.39
C SER A 122 12.33 9.96 6.79
N PHE A 123 12.18 8.66 7.03
CA PHE A 123 12.71 8.00 8.21
C PHE A 123 13.34 6.66 7.83
N THR A 124 14.20 6.14 8.71
CA THR A 124 14.85 4.85 8.52
C THR A 124 14.62 3.96 9.74
N TYR A 125 14.28 2.72 9.49
CA TYR A 125 14.20 1.70 10.53
C TYR A 125 15.09 0.51 10.19
N LEU A 126 15.53 -0.18 11.24
CA LEU A 126 16.31 -1.39 11.16
C LEU A 126 15.41 -2.59 11.44
N GLU A 127 15.53 -3.62 10.64
CA GLU A 127 14.89 -4.92 10.81
C GLU A 127 15.99 -5.96 10.99
N ILE A 128 16.00 -6.66 12.12
CA ILE A 128 17.03 -7.65 12.46
C ILE A 128 16.36 -9.01 12.63
N ALA A 129 16.80 -9.97 11.81
CA ALA A 129 16.34 -11.34 11.92
C ALA A 129 17.06 -12.10 13.05
N PRO A 130 16.48 -13.19 13.58
CA PRO A 130 17.13 -14.04 14.59
C PRO A 130 18.49 -14.60 14.17
N SER A 131 18.72 -14.73 12.86
CA SER A 131 20.00 -15.16 12.27
C SER A 131 21.10 -14.09 12.32
N GLY A 132 20.80 -12.86 12.74
CA GLY A 132 21.69 -11.71 12.72
C GLY A 132 21.72 -10.94 11.40
N PHE A 133 21.01 -11.38 10.36
CA PHE A 133 20.83 -10.57 9.15
C PHE A 133 20.05 -9.31 9.47
N ALA A 134 20.50 -8.18 8.89
CA ALA A 134 19.88 -6.89 9.13
C ALA A 134 19.55 -6.19 7.80
N TRP A 135 18.41 -5.52 7.80
CA TRP A 135 17.97 -4.65 6.71
C TRP A 135 17.74 -3.24 7.25
N GLU A 136 18.43 -2.27 6.65
CA GLU A 136 18.21 -0.85 6.87
C GLU A 136 17.19 -0.37 5.82
N LYS A 137 15.99 -0.05 6.26
CA LYS A 137 14.88 0.29 5.36
C LYS A 137 14.49 1.76 5.52
N THR A 138 14.56 2.52 4.43
CA THR A 138 14.22 3.94 4.39
C THR A 138 12.92 4.16 3.64
N TYR A 139 11.95 4.77 4.31
CA TYR A 139 10.79 5.36 3.65
C TYR A 139 11.07 6.82 3.31
N ARG A 140 10.90 7.18 2.04
CA ARG A 140 10.91 8.55 1.55
C ARG A 140 9.50 8.98 1.21
N PHE A 141 9.08 10.13 1.70
CA PHE A 141 7.74 10.66 1.48
C PHE A 141 7.77 11.93 0.65
N ASN A 142 6.76 12.09 -0.19
CA ASN A 142 6.33 13.38 -0.71
C ASN A 142 5.03 13.74 0.00
N VAL A 143 5.13 14.62 1.01
CA VAL A 143 3.99 15.04 1.81
C VAL A 143 3.19 16.10 1.06
N ARG A 144 1.87 15.91 0.95
CA ARG A 144 0.93 16.78 0.25
C ARG A 144 -0.17 17.26 1.17
N SER A 145 -0.87 18.33 0.79
CA SER A 145 -2.15 18.66 1.43
C SER A 145 -3.17 17.59 1.08
N LEU A 146 -4.09 17.31 2.01
CA LEU A 146 -5.34 16.68 1.60
C LEU A 146 -5.97 17.52 0.47
N PRO A 147 -6.47 16.89 -0.60
CA PRO A 147 -7.33 17.60 -1.53
C PRO A 147 -8.46 18.23 -0.72
N ALA A 148 -8.77 19.51 -0.99
CA ALA A 148 -9.96 20.12 -0.40
C ALA A 148 -11.11 19.16 -0.64
N THR A 149 -11.81 18.77 0.44
CA THR A 149 -13.01 17.93 0.32
C THR A 149 -13.95 18.72 -0.58
N THR A 150 -14.05 18.34 -1.84
CA THR A 150 -15.14 18.83 -2.68
C THR A 150 -16.36 18.41 -1.90
N THR A 151 -17.08 19.36 -1.36
CA THR A 151 -18.37 19.17 -0.65
C THR A 151 -19.08 18.11 -1.46
N GLY A 152 -19.37 16.95 -0.84
CA GLY A 152 -19.93 15.81 -1.55
C GLY A 152 -21.10 16.25 -2.42
N PRO A 153 -21.45 15.52 -3.47
CA PRO A 153 -22.46 15.97 -4.42
C PRO A 153 -23.65 16.47 -3.63
N LYS A 154 -23.96 17.78 -3.83
CA LYS A 154 -25.14 18.43 -3.26
C LYS A 154 -26.26 17.42 -3.41
N LYS A 155 -26.82 16.95 -2.27
CA LYS A 155 -27.92 16.02 -2.23
C LYS A 155 -28.91 16.52 -3.28
N ARG A 156 -28.95 15.86 -4.44
CA ARG A 156 -29.98 16.17 -5.45
C ARG A 156 -31.24 15.92 -4.70
N ASP A 157 -32.03 16.97 -4.54
CA ASP A 157 -33.37 16.86 -4.00
C ASP A 157 -33.95 15.66 -4.73
N ALA A 158 -34.30 14.63 -3.98
CA ALA A 158 -34.87 13.42 -4.54
C ALA A 158 -36.28 13.83 -4.96
N GLU A 159 -36.40 14.40 -6.15
CA GLU A 159 -37.65 14.52 -6.84
C GLU A 159 -38.17 13.09 -6.98
N ALA A 160 -39.20 12.80 -6.23
CA ALA A 160 -39.79 11.47 -6.17
C ALA A 160 -40.17 11.05 -7.58
N ILE A 161 -39.41 10.10 -8.14
CA ILE A 161 -39.77 9.45 -9.38
C ILE A 161 -41.08 8.69 -9.06
N PRO A 162 -42.24 9.06 -9.66
CA PRO A 162 -43.47 8.32 -9.43
C PRO A 162 -43.26 6.88 -9.89
N LEU A 163 -43.50 5.93 -9.00
CA LEU A 163 -43.45 4.52 -9.32
C LEU A 163 -44.44 4.24 -10.47
N PRO A 164 -44.05 3.47 -11.48
CA PRO A 164 -44.95 3.07 -12.54
C PRO A 164 -46.14 2.28 -11.93
N GLU A 165 -47.35 2.69 -12.26
CA GLU A 165 -48.58 2.05 -11.82
C GLU A 165 -48.60 0.62 -12.33
N VAL A 166 -48.59 -0.35 -11.40
CA VAL A 166 -48.64 -1.78 -11.75
C VAL A 166 -50.11 -2.08 -12.19
N VAL A 167 -50.32 -2.13 -13.49
CA VAL A 167 -51.59 -2.61 -14.06
C VAL A 167 -51.66 -4.12 -13.85
N VAL A 168 -52.43 -4.54 -12.85
CA VAL A 168 -52.74 -5.97 -12.61
C VAL A 168 -53.79 -6.40 -13.64
N PRO A 169 -53.50 -7.36 -14.55
CA PRO A 169 -54.48 -7.88 -15.47
C PRO A 169 -55.56 -8.64 -14.68
N LYS A 170 -56.82 -8.26 -14.85
CA LYS A 170 -58.00 -9.02 -14.31
C LYS A 170 -58.02 -10.39 -14.98
N SER A 171 -57.64 -11.45 -14.26
CA SER A 171 -57.90 -12.80 -14.68
C SER A 171 -59.39 -13.09 -14.73
N HIS A 172 -59.89 -13.45 -15.89
CA HIS A 172 -61.27 -13.98 -16.06
C HIS A 172 -61.39 -15.30 -15.31
N LEU A 173 -62.03 -15.31 -14.15
CA LEU A 173 -62.64 -16.52 -13.63
C LEU A 173 -63.89 -16.78 -14.46
N LYS A 174 -63.88 -17.85 -15.27
CA LYS A 174 -65.05 -18.54 -15.80
C LYS A 174 -65.45 -19.64 -14.83
N SER A 175 -66.69 -19.54 -14.40
CA SER A 175 -67.46 -20.58 -13.70
C SER A 175 -67.54 -21.90 -14.46
#